data_da1758af074f0729967745b98b08b78b
#
_entry.id   da1758af074f0729967745b98b08b78b
#
_cell.length_a   1.000
_cell.length_b   1.000
_cell.length_c   1.000
_cell.angle_alpha   90.00
_cell.angle_beta   90.00
_cell.angle_gamma   90.00
#
_symmetry.space_group_name_H-M   'P 1'
#
loop_
_entity.id
_entity.type
_entity.pdbx_description
1 polymer ?
#
loop_
_entity_poly.entity_id
_entity_poly.type
_entity_poly.pdbx_seq_one_letter_code
_entity_poly.pdbx_strand_id
1 'polypeptide(L)'
;ACATQYASEYMDVTVWRDGNKYSLHFKKGKVVGAKKKALEIEPSDENRTGTTIKWRPDLEVFTSISIPHDWYRETMRRQAVVNANVTFRLRIEGDDGEFSEEDFCYPKGIEDYVLEKVGTDYLTEPFFIEADRRGRDREDLPDYNVKITACMCFSRTFMMQEYYHNSSWLENGGSPEKAARSALTSALDAYIKSQGK
;
A
#
# COMPACT_ATOMS: atom_id res chain seq x y z
N ALA A 1 6.39 -6.61 -10.16
CA ALA A 1 6.28 -6.62 -11.64
C ALA A 1 6.48 -8.02 -12.23
N CYS A 2 7.51 -8.79 -11.86
CA CYS A 2 7.74 -10.12 -12.45
C CYS A 2 6.58 -11.09 -12.24
N ALA A 3 6.03 -11.20 -11.02
CA ALA A 3 4.93 -12.11 -10.75
C ALA A 3 3.69 -11.80 -11.62
N THR A 4 3.31 -10.53 -11.71
CA THR A 4 2.19 -10.08 -12.54
C THR A 4 2.43 -10.41 -14.02
N GLN A 5 3.64 -10.15 -14.51
CA GLN A 5 3.99 -10.42 -15.91
C GLN A 5 3.91 -11.91 -16.26
N TYR A 6 4.52 -12.77 -15.43
CA TYR A 6 4.62 -14.21 -15.72
C TYR A 6 3.35 -15.01 -15.41
N ALA A 7 2.52 -14.51 -14.49
CA ALA A 7 1.26 -15.15 -14.12
C ALA A 7 0.05 -14.56 -14.88
N SER A 8 0.28 -13.84 -15.96
CA SER A 8 -0.76 -13.22 -16.78
C SER A 8 -0.93 -13.91 -18.12
N GLU A 9 -2.18 -14.07 -18.54
CA GLU A 9 -2.52 -14.40 -19.93
C GLU A 9 -1.98 -13.33 -20.88
N TYR A 10 -2.18 -12.06 -20.51
CA TYR A 10 -1.57 -10.90 -21.16
C TYR A 10 -1.30 -9.77 -20.16
N MET A 11 -0.34 -8.91 -20.47
CA MET A 11 -0.09 -7.66 -19.77
C MET A 11 0.34 -6.59 -20.77
N ASP A 12 -0.38 -5.46 -20.77
CA ASP A 12 -0.08 -4.29 -21.57
C ASP A 12 0.41 -3.17 -20.66
N VAL A 13 1.56 -2.61 -20.96
CA VAL A 13 2.14 -1.50 -20.22
C VAL A 13 2.25 -0.30 -21.12
N THR A 14 1.67 0.82 -20.70
CA THR A 14 1.80 2.10 -21.40
C THR A 14 2.34 3.15 -20.45
N VAL A 15 3.38 3.87 -20.86
CA VAL A 15 4.00 4.94 -20.08
C VAL A 15 4.02 6.22 -20.92
N TRP A 16 3.56 7.32 -20.34
CA TRP A 16 3.69 8.66 -20.93
C TRP A 16 4.76 9.41 -20.19
N ARG A 17 5.77 9.84 -20.93
CA ARG A 17 6.92 10.55 -20.39
C ARG A 17 7.66 11.30 -21.49
N ASP A 18 8.19 12.48 -21.18
CA ASP A 18 9.08 13.26 -22.04
C ASP A 18 8.51 13.47 -23.49
N GLY A 19 7.20 13.79 -23.58
CA GLY A 19 6.51 14.03 -24.84
C GLY A 19 6.27 12.78 -25.69
N ASN A 20 6.45 11.59 -25.13
CA ASN A 20 6.24 10.32 -25.81
C ASN A 20 5.32 9.39 -25.04
N LYS A 21 4.67 8.50 -25.78
CA LYS A 21 3.93 7.34 -25.30
C LYS A 21 4.73 6.09 -25.65
N TYR A 22 5.08 5.34 -24.64
CA TYR A 22 5.79 4.07 -24.76
C TYR A 22 4.81 2.93 -24.46
N SER A 23 4.70 1.96 -25.39
CA SER A 23 3.82 0.80 -25.20
C SER A 23 4.60 -0.50 -25.35
N LEU A 24 4.33 -1.45 -24.45
CA LEU A 24 4.94 -2.76 -24.45
C LEU A 24 3.88 -3.82 -24.10
N HIS A 25 3.83 -4.88 -24.90
CA HIS A 25 2.85 -5.94 -24.78
C HIS A 25 3.51 -7.26 -24.39
N PHE A 26 2.89 -7.96 -23.46
CA PHE A 26 3.33 -9.28 -23.00
C PHE A 26 2.20 -10.29 -23.17
N LYS A 27 2.56 -11.51 -23.51
CA LYS A 27 1.67 -12.68 -23.51
C LYS A 27 2.36 -13.83 -22.80
N LYS A 28 1.74 -14.37 -21.74
CA LYS A 28 2.29 -15.44 -20.89
C LYS A 28 3.75 -15.15 -20.49
N GLY A 29 4.01 -13.93 -20.02
CA GLY A 29 5.30 -13.47 -19.55
C GLY A 29 6.32 -13.11 -20.63
N LYS A 30 6.05 -13.39 -21.90
CA LYS A 30 6.95 -13.11 -23.03
C LYS A 30 6.55 -11.83 -23.74
N VAL A 31 7.55 -11.03 -24.11
CA VAL A 31 7.34 -9.83 -24.92
C VAL A 31 6.79 -10.21 -26.28
N VAL A 32 5.75 -9.55 -26.71
CA VAL A 32 5.14 -9.74 -28.04
C VAL A 32 5.91 -8.88 -29.05
N GLY A 33 6.27 -9.48 -30.20
CA GLY A 33 6.99 -8.82 -31.29
C GLY A 33 8.48 -9.12 -31.31
N ALA A 34 9.16 -8.59 -32.32
CA ALA A 34 10.61 -8.77 -32.49
C ALA A 34 11.36 -7.95 -31.43
N LYS A 35 12.34 -8.54 -30.72
CA LYS A 35 13.09 -7.94 -29.58
C LYS A 35 13.51 -6.47 -29.77
N LYS A 36 13.85 -6.05 -30.99
CA LYS A 36 14.27 -4.66 -31.29
C LYS A 36 13.10 -3.72 -31.69
N LYS A 37 11.90 -4.25 -31.93
CA LYS A 37 10.69 -3.50 -32.36
C LYS A 37 9.49 -3.75 -31.46
N ALA A 38 9.70 -4.40 -30.32
CA ALA A 38 8.60 -4.72 -29.41
C ALA A 38 8.15 -3.49 -28.60
N LEU A 39 9.07 -2.55 -28.32
CA LEU A 39 8.73 -1.27 -27.70
C LEU A 39 8.22 -0.33 -28.80
N GLU A 40 6.95 0.03 -28.70
CA GLU A 40 6.31 1.03 -29.56
C GLU A 40 6.48 2.41 -28.93
N ILE A 41 6.87 3.39 -29.72
CA ILE A 41 7.08 4.78 -29.29
C ILE A 41 6.29 5.68 -30.22
N GLU A 42 5.38 6.46 -29.64
CA GLU A 42 4.53 7.42 -30.36
C GLU A 42 4.66 8.80 -29.71
N PRO A 43 4.65 9.90 -30.48
CA PRO A 43 4.56 11.24 -29.91
C PRO A 43 3.30 11.40 -29.07
N SER A 44 3.41 12.15 -27.96
CA SER A 44 2.31 12.47 -27.07
C SER A 44 2.43 13.92 -26.58
N ASP A 45 1.46 14.40 -25.84
CA ASP A 45 1.52 15.71 -25.19
C ASP A 45 2.72 15.76 -24.21
N GLU A 46 3.54 16.83 -24.33
CA GLU A 46 4.74 17.02 -23.53
C GLU A 46 4.46 17.06 -22.01
N ASN A 47 3.28 17.52 -21.63
CA ASN A 47 2.86 17.62 -20.23
C ASN A 47 2.22 16.33 -19.69
N ARG A 48 1.93 15.36 -20.55
CA ARG A 48 1.31 14.11 -20.12
C ARG A 48 2.32 13.18 -19.50
N THR A 49 2.06 12.82 -18.24
CA THR A 49 2.85 11.81 -17.51
C THR A 49 1.92 10.76 -16.93
N GLY A 50 2.44 9.55 -16.73
CA GLY A 50 1.70 8.49 -16.08
C GLY A 50 2.02 7.11 -16.60
N THR A 51 1.46 6.10 -15.94
CA THR A 51 1.60 4.69 -16.33
C THR A 51 0.25 4.01 -16.28
N THR A 52 -0.06 3.24 -17.31
CA THR A 52 -1.21 2.32 -17.32
C THR A 52 -0.70 0.91 -17.46
N ILE A 53 -1.19 0.03 -16.60
CA ILE A 53 -0.94 -1.40 -16.67
C ILE A 53 -2.30 -2.09 -16.78
N LYS A 54 -2.54 -2.79 -17.89
CA LYS A 54 -3.71 -3.64 -18.10
C LYS A 54 -3.25 -5.08 -18.15
N TRP A 55 -3.87 -5.94 -17.38
CA TRP A 55 -3.46 -7.33 -17.30
C TRP A 55 -4.65 -8.23 -16.98
N ARG A 56 -4.53 -9.50 -17.34
CA ARG A 56 -5.48 -10.54 -16.98
C ARG A 56 -4.72 -11.72 -16.40
N PRO A 57 -5.11 -12.23 -15.21
CA PRO A 57 -4.50 -13.43 -14.63
C PRO A 57 -4.72 -14.63 -15.56
N ASP A 58 -3.73 -15.53 -15.62
CA ASP A 58 -3.78 -16.72 -16.44
C ASP A 58 -4.42 -17.89 -15.66
N LEU A 59 -5.51 -18.44 -16.20
CA LEU A 59 -6.18 -19.62 -15.61
C LEU A 59 -5.35 -20.91 -15.70
N GLU A 60 -4.26 -20.94 -16.47
CA GLU A 60 -3.29 -22.02 -16.42
C GLU A 60 -2.41 -21.95 -15.16
N VAL A 61 -2.32 -20.76 -14.52
CA VAL A 61 -1.55 -20.52 -13.29
C VAL A 61 -2.46 -20.48 -12.08
N PHE A 62 -3.63 -19.86 -12.18
CA PHE A 62 -4.58 -19.67 -11.10
C PHE A 62 -5.82 -20.56 -11.27
N THR A 63 -6.29 -21.16 -10.21
CA THR A 63 -7.54 -21.93 -10.20
C THR A 63 -8.79 -21.08 -10.39
N SER A 64 -8.73 -19.80 -10.02
CA SER A 64 -9.79 -18.82 -10.20
C SER A 64 -9.17 -17.43 -10.38
N ILE A 65 -9.84 -16.59 -11.17
CA ILE A 65 -9.50 -15.18 -11.35
C ILE A 65 -10.61 -14.26 -10.81
N SER A 66 -11.62 -14.83 -10.18
CA SER A 66 -12.69 -14.07 -9.53
C SER A 66 -12.21 -13.59 -8.16
N ILE A 67 -11.92 -12.28 -8.07
CA ILE A 67 -11.47 -11.63 -6.83
C ILE A 67 -12.62 -10.79 -6.30
N PRO A 68 -13.04 -10.97 -5.01
CA PRO A 68 -14.08 -10.14 -4.42
C PRO A 68 -13.72 -8.65 -4.48
N HIS A 69 -14.70 -7.79 -4.79
CA HIS A 69 -14.48 -6.34 -4.88
C HIS A 69 -14.01 -5.74 -3.55
N ASP A 70 -14.46 -6.29 -2.42
CA ASP A 70 -14.04 -5.84 -1.09
C ASP A 70 -12.54 -6.01 -0.84
N TRP A 71 -11.91 -7.00 -1.46
CA TRP A 71 -10.46 -7.15 -1.39
C TRP A 71 -9.71 -5.96 -2.01
N TYR A 72 -10.22 -5.46 -3.15
CA TYR A 72 -9.67 -4.26 -3.79
C TYR A 72 -9.91 -3.02 -2.94
N ARG A 73 -11.13 -2.86 -2.35
CA ARG A 73 -11.46 -1.76 -1.45
C ARG A 73 -10.50 -1.69 -0.27
N GLU A 74 -10.34 -2.80 0.44
CA GLU A 74 -9.45 -2.85 1.59
C GLU A 74 -7.98 -2.63 1.21
N THR A 75 -7.55 -3.17 0.07
CA THR A 75 -6.18 -2.96 -0.42
C THR A 75 -5.94 -1.49 -0.75
N MET A 76 -6.85 -0.82 -1.46
CA MET A 76 -6.71 0.59 -1.81
C MET A 76 -6.79 1.49 -0.60
N ARG A 77 -7.70 1.19 0.35
CA ARG A 77 -7.79 1.91 1.62
C ARG A 77 -6.45 1.85 2.37
N ARG A 78 -5.87 0.67 2.56
CA ARG A 78 -4.56 0.51 3.22
C ARG A 78 -3.44 1.23 2.49
N GLN A 79 -3.46 1.24 1.15
CA GLN A 79 -2.50 2.02 0.38
C GLN A 79 -2.67 3.52 0.61
N ALA A 80 -3.89 4.02 0.66
CA ALA A 80 -4.16 5.43 0.91
C ALA A 80 -3.72 5.88 2.32
N VAL A 81 -3.91 5.02 3.33
CA VAL A 81 -3.50 5.28 4.72
C VAL A 81 -2.01 5.55 4.86
N VAL A 82 -1.16 4.81 4.15
CA VAL A 82 0.30 4.93 4.25
C VAL A 82 0.91 5.85 3.19
N ASN A 83 0.11 6.37 2.27
CA ASN A 83 0.52 7.32 1.26
C ASN A 83 -0.33 8.60 1.39
N ALA A 84 -0.07 9.38 2.41
CA ALA A 84 -0.82 10.60 2.70
C ALA A 84 -0.90 11.53 1.47
N ASN A 85 -2.07 12.15 1.26
CA ASN A 85 -2.39 13.01 0.11
C ASN A 85 -2.39 12.33 -1.27
N VAL A 86 -2.27 10.99 -1.35
CA VAL A 86 -2.46 10.25 -2.59
C VAL A 86 -3.88 9.71 -2.65
N THR A 87 -4.59 10.03 -3.72
CA THR A 87 -5.94 9.50 -3.96
C THR A 87 -5.84 8.19 -4.73
N PHE A 88 -6.43 7.15 -4.18
CA PHE A 88 -6.61 5.86 -4.82
C PHE A 88 -8.07 5.73 -5.24
N ARG A 89 -8.32 5.66 -6.56
CA ARG A 89 -9.65 5.52 -7.11
C ARG A 89 -9.90 4.09 -7.56
N LEU A 90 -10.91 3.46 -6.98
CA LEU A 90 -11.43 2.18 -7.44
C LEU A 90 -12.57 2.42 -8.42
N ARG A 91 -12.48 1.82 -9.59
CA ARG A 91 -13.54 1.79 -10.58
C ARG A 91 -13.93 0.35 -10.85
N ILE A 92 -15.20 0.04 -10.71
CA ILE A 92 -15.72 -1.31 -10.93
C ILE A 92 -16.79 -1.22 -12.02
N GLU A 93 -16.62 -1.99 -13.08
CA GLU A 93 -17.60 -2.13 -14.13
C GLU A 93 -18.71 -3.11 -13.69
N GLY A 94 -19.95 -2.66 -13.73
CA GLY A 94 -21.12 -3.48 -13.47
C GLY A 94 -21.53 -4.33 -14.67
N ASP A 95 -22.48 -5.22 -14.47
CA ASP A 95 -23.04 -6.09 -15.52
C ASP A 95 -23.74 -5.29 -16.64
N ASP A 96 -24.16 -4.08 -16.35
CA ASP A 96 -24.76 -3.11 -17.27
C ASP A 96 -23.74 -2.31 -18.08
N GLY A 97 -22.43 -2.49 -17.80
CA GLY A 97 -21.33 -1.73 -18.40
C GLY A 97 -21.09 -0.35 -17.78
N GLU A 98 -21.88 0.03 -16.78
CA GLU A 98 -21.66 1.28 -16.04
C GLU A 98 -20.58 1.10 -14.98
N PHE A 99 -19.84 2.19 -14.69
CA PHE A 99 -18.78 2.18 -13.71
C PHE A 99 -19.22 2.82 -12.38
N SER A 100 -19.08 2.08 -11.29
CA SER A 100 -19.08 2.67 -9.95
C SER A 100 -17.68 3.15 -9.60
N GLU A 101 -17.59 4.28 -8.90
CA GLU A 101 -16.31 4.87 -8.46
C GLU A 101 -16.30 5.10 -6.96
N GLU A 102 -15.16 4.79 -6.33
CA GLU A 102 -14.93 5.02 -4.91
C GLU A 102 -13.50 5.54 -4.72
N ASP A 103 -13.35 6.66 -4.01
CA ASP A 103 -12.07 7.31 -3.74
C ASP A 103 -11.63 7.09 -2.29
N PHE A 104 -10.37 6.75 -2.11
CA PHE A 104 -9.69 6.63 -0.83
C PHE A 104 -8.56 7.65 -0.76
N CYS A 105 -8.64 8.58 0.18
CA CYS A 105 -7.60 9.58 0.42
C CYS A 105 -7.59 9.97 1.90
N TYR A 106 -6.42 9.89 2.51
CA TYR A 106 -6.18 10.29 3.89
C TYR A 106 -5.11 11.39 3.91
N PRO A 107 -5.50 12.67 3.95
CA PRO A 107 -4.55 13.79 3.94
C PRO A 107 -3.50 13.73 5.04
N LYS A 108 -3.89 13.30 6.24
CA LYS A 108 -2.99 13.08 7.38
C LYS A 108 -2.58 11.59 7.56
N GLY A 109 -2.85 10.75 6.56
CA GLY A 109 -2.47 9.34 6.59
C GLY A 109 -3.08 8.57 7.74
N ILE A 110 -2.24 7.91 8.55
CA ILE A 110 -2.68 7.04 9.65
C ILE A 110 -3.48 7.77 10.74
N GLU A 111 -3.30 9.08 10.92
CA GLU A 111 -4.07 9.87 11.90
C GLU A 111 -5.54 9.93 11.52
N ASP A 112 -5.84 10.33 10.27
CA ASP A 112 -7.20 10.39 9.76
C ASP A 112 -7.87 9.01 9.76
N TYR A 113 -7.11 7.97 9.44
CA TYR A 113 -7.60 6.61 9.44
C TYR A 113 -7.98 6.12 10.85
N VAL A 114 -7.14 6.40 11.85
CA VAL A 114 -7.45 6.05 13.24
C VAL A 114 -8.71 6.78 13.71
N LEU A 115 -8.83 8.08 13.39
CA LEU A 115 -10.03 8.87 13.71
C LEU A 115 -11.29 8.32 13.02
N GLU A 116 -11.20 7.92 11.74
CA GLU A 116 -12.30 7.28 11.02
C GLU A 116 -12.77 6.00 11.72
N LYS A 117 -11.81 5.16 12.17
CA LYS A 117 -12.12 3.87 12.79
C LYS A 117 -12.69 3.99 14.20
N VAL A 118 -12.17 4.90 14.99
CA VAL A 118 -12.58 5.08 16.40
C VAL A 118 -13.82 5.98 16.52
N GLY A 119 -14.00 6.90 15.57
CA GLY A 119 -15.10 7.87 15.63
C GLY A 119 -14.97 8.76 16.87
N THR A 120 -16.04 8.86 17.66
CA THR A 120 -16.08 9.67 18.88
C THR A 120 -15.89 8.85 20.17
N ASP A 121 -15.74 7.53 20.06
CA ASP A 121 -15.63 6.62 21.21
C ASP A 121 -14.18 6.32 21.56
N TYR A 122 -13.47 7.35 22.00
CA TYR A 122 -12.09 7.21 22.49
C TYR A 122 -11.94 7.71 23.94
N LEU A 123 -11.05 7.08 24.68
CA LEU A 123 -10.65 7.47 26.02
C LEU A 123 -9.54 8.53 26.02
N THR A 124 -8.70 8.49 25.01
CA THR A 124 -7.65 9.47 24.74
C THR A 124 -7.75 9.91 23.31
N GLU A 125 -7.53 11.19 23.04
CA GLU A 125 -7.38 11.62 21.66
C GLU A 125 -6.24 10.85 20.98
N PRO A 126 -6.36 10.56 19.66
CA PRO A 126 -5.27 9.96 18.92
C PRO A 126 -4.01 10.80 19.02
N PHE A 127 -2.90 10.19 19.39
CA PHE A 127 -1.61 10.84 19.40
C PHE A 127 -0.68 10.22 18.37
N PHE A 128 0.02 11.10 17.68
CA PHE A 128 0.91 10.76 16.59
C PHE A 128 2.37 10.80 17.06
N ILE A 129 3.13 9.79 16.69
CA ILE A 129 4.56 9.69 16.98
C ILE A 129 5.31 9.57 15.67
N GLU A 130 6.34 10.38 15.51
CA GLU A 130 7.28 10.30 14.40
C GLU A 130 8.71 10.26 14.97
N ALA A 131 9.52 9.35 14.44
CA ALA A 131 10.90 9.22 14.87
C ALA A 131 11.79 8.72 13.72
N ASP A 132 12.96 9.34 13.59
CA ASP A 132 14.02 8.88 12.70
C ASP A 132 15.11 8.17 13.52
N ARG A 133 15.51 7.01 13.05
CA ARG A 133 16.54 6.18 13.70
C ARG A 133 17.46 5.59 12.65
N ARG A 134 18.63 5.12 13.10
CA ARG A 134 19.49 4.29 12.29
C ARG A 134 19.32 2.83 12.66
N GLY A 135 19.25 1.97 11.67
CA GLY A 135 19.21 0.52 11.81
C GLY A 135 20.35 -0.12 11.02
N ARG A 136 20.64 -1.36 11.37
CA ARG A 136 21.60 -2.21 10.67
C ARG A 136 21.10 -3.64 10.78
N ASP A 137 21.03 -4.35 9.66
CA ASP A 137 20.55 -5.74 9.66
C ASP A 137 21.59 -6.70 10.24
N ARG A 138 22.87 -6.45 9.98
CA ARG A 138 24.01 -7.24 10.51
C ARG A 138 25.23 -6.33 10.63
N GLU A 139 26.17 -6.71 11.47
CA GLU A 139 27.39 -5.93 11.73
C GLU A 139 28.25 -5.65 10.48
N ASP A 140 28.20 -6.55 9.52
CA ASP A 140 28.92 -6.47 8.24
C ASP A 140 28.22 -5.62 7.16
N LEU A 141 26.99 -5.14 7.42
CA LEU A 141 26.22 -4.32 6.51
C LEU A 141 26.22 -2.84 6.87
N PRO A 142 26.05 -1.93 5.91
CA PRO A 142 25.95 -0.51 6.21
C PRO A 142 24.69 -0.17 7.01
N ASP A 143 24.78 0.92 7.76
CA ASP A 143 23.61 1.49 8.42
C ASP A 143 22.60 2.02 7.39
N TYR A 144 21.31 1.93 7.73
CA TYR A 144 20.23 2.54 6.98
C TYR A 144 19.34 3.41 7.87
N ASN A 145 18.66 4.38 7.27
CA ASN A 145 17.73 5.22 7.98
C ASN A 145 16.38 4.52 8.11
N VAL A 146 15.83 4.53 9.33
CA VAL A 146 14.48 4.02 9.63
C VAL A 146 13.61 5.19 10.05
N LYS A 147 12.59 5.49 9.26
CA LYS A 147 11.53 6.41 9.64
C LYS A 147 10.39 5.60 10.26
N ILE A 148 10.01 5.94 11.48
CA ILE A 148 8.95 5.28 12.22
C ILE A 148 7.83 6.29 12.41
N THR A 149 6.61 5.91 12.02
CA THR A 149 5.40 6.67 12.29
C THR A 149 4.41 5.77 13.01
N ALA A 150 3.77 6.27 14.04
CA ALA A 150 2.74 5.54 14.78
C ALA A 150 1.62 6.50 15.19
N CYS A 151 0.38 6.02 15.14
CA CYS A 151 -0.77 6.71 15.70
C CYS A 151 -1.45 5.76 16.67
N MET A 152 -1.73 6.22 17.88
CA MET A 152 -2.37 5.43 18.92
C MET A 152 -3.46 6.22 19.62
N CYS A 153 -4.54 5.54 19.97
CA CYS A 153 -5.55 6.01 20.91
C CYS A 153 -6.11 4.82 21.69
N PHE A 154 -6.79 5.09 22.77
CA PHE A 154 -7.45 4.05 23.57
C PHE A 154 -8.97 4.21 23.45
N SER A 155 -9.66 3.11 23.22
CA SER A 155 -11.11 3.01 23.16
C SER A 155 -11.60 1.88 24.08
N ARG A 156 -12.85 1.94 24.52
CA ARG A 156 -13.48 0.87 25.32
C ARG A 156 -14.13 -0.20 24.44
N THR A 157 -14.59 0.18 23.28
CA THR A 157 -15.48 -0.65 22.44
C THR A 157 -14.79 -1.13 21.16
N PHE A 158 -13.70 -0.49 20.77
CA PHE A 158 -13.01 -0.78 19.51
C PHE A 158 -11.55 -1.19 19.75
N MET A 159 -11.13 -2.27 19.09
CA MET A 159 -9.76 -2.74 19.11
C MET A 159 -9.28 -2.98 17.68
N MET A 160 -8.20 -2.32 17.31
CA MET A 160 -7.52 -2.49 16.03
C MET A 160 -6.01 -2.38 16.25
N GLN A 161 -5.25 -3.22 15.55
CA GLN A 161 -3.81 -3.11 15.47
C GLN A 161 -3.40 -3.42 14.04
N GLU A 162 -2.80 -2.46 13.37
CA GLU A 162 -2.29 -2.64 12.01
C GLU A 162 -0.83 -2.19 11.95
N TYR A 163 -0.04 -2.93 11.21
CA TYR A 163 1.39 -2.70 11.05
C TYR A 163 1.75 -2.69 9.57
N TYR A 164 2.66 -1.81 9.22
CA TYR A 164 3.09 -1.62 7.85
C TYR A 164 4.61 -1.56 7.76
N HIS A 165 5.14 -2.04 6.65
CA HIS A 165 6.53 -1.84 6.25
C HIS A 165 6.53 -1.17 4.88
N ASN A 166 6.93 0.09 4.83
CA ASN A 166 6.67 0.97 3.67
C ASN A 166 5.16 0.96 3.35
N SER A 167 4.80 0.65 2.10
CA SER A 167 3.39 0.55 1.68
C SER A 167 2.79 -0.84 1.84
N SER A 168 3.49 -1.79 2.47
CA SER A 168 3.00 -3.16 2.63
C SER A 168 2.36 -3.36 4.00
N TRP A 169 1.09 -3.73 4.01
CA TRP A 169 0.42 -4.19 5.22
C TRP A 169 0.99 -5.55 5.68
N LEU A 170 1.26 -5.65 6.97
CA LEU A 170 1.82 -6.84 7.59
C LEU A 170 0.69 -7.62 8.28
N GLU A 171 0.03 -8.49 7.53
CA GLU A 171 -1.08 -9.30 8.03
C GLU A 171 -0.76 -10.07 9.30
N ASN A 172 0.45 -10.60 9.39
CA ASN A 172 0.93 -11.39 10.52
C ASN A 172 1.84 -10.59 11.48
N GLY A 173 1.75 -9.26 11.47
CA GLY A 173 2.53 -8.39 12.35
C GLY A 173 4.02 -8.35 11.99
N GLY A 174 4.85 -9.06 12.74
CA GLY A 174 6.30 -9.13 12.51
C GLY A 174 7.13 -8.22 13.42
N SER A 175 8.25 -7.71 12.91
CA SER A 175 9.15 -6.85 13.69
C SER A 175 8.49 -5.57 14.21
N PRO A 176 7.67 -4.85 13.44
CA PRO A 176 6.98 -3.65 13.92
C PRO A 176 6.01 -3.96 15.07
N GLU A 177 5.26 -5.06 15.00
CA GLU A 177 4.38 -5.47 16.09
C GLU A 177 5.16 -5.76 17.37
N LYS A 178 6.22 -6.58 17.26
CA LYS A 178 7.06 -6.91 18.43
C LYS A 178 7.66 -5.67 19.07
N ALA A 179 8.16 -4.74 18.26
CA ALA A 179 8.72 -3.49 18.71
C ALA A 179 7.67 -2.61 19.41
N ALA A 180 6.48 -2.45 18.83
CA ALA A 180 5.41 -1.66 19.42
C ALA A 180 4.94 -2.24 20.76
N ARG A 181 4.72 -3.57 20.84
CA ARG A 181 4.35 -4.25 22.09
C ARG A 181 5.41 -4.08 23.17
N SER A 182 6.68 -4.28 22.82
CA SER A 182 7.80 -4.11 23.78
C SER A 182 7.90 -2.67 24.29
N ALA A 183 7.80 -1.70 23.39
CA ALA A 183 7.86 -0.28 23.74
C ALA A 183 6.70 0.12 24.68
N LEU A 184 5.47 -0.29 24.34
CA LEU A 184 4.29 0.00 25.17
C LEU A 184 4.40 -0.65 26.56
N THR A 185 4.80 -1.92 26.62
CA THR A 185 5.00 -2.62 27.90
C THR A 185 6.05 -1.92 28.74
N SER A 186 7.19 -1.57 28.17
CA SER A 186 8.27 -0.88 28.90
C SER A 186 7.84 0.49 29.42
N ALA A 187 7.06 1.25 28.60
CA ALA A 187 6.55 2.55 29.02
C ALA A 187 5.55 2.45 30.18
N LEU A 188 4.62 1.47 30.08
CA LEU A 188 3.64 1.22 31.14
C LEU A 188 4.33 0.75 32.45
N ASP A 189 5.27 -0.16 32.35
CA ASP A 189 6.05 -0.62 33.52
C ASP A 189 6.79 0.53 34.19
N ALA A 190 7.45 1.39 33.42
CA ALA A 190 8.13 2.56 33.93
C ALA A 190 7.15 3.52 34.61
N TYR A 191 5.98 3.76 34.00
CA TYR A 191 4.95 4.60 34.58
C TYR A 191 4.41 4.02 35.90
N ILE A 192 4.04 2.74 35.95
CA ILE A 192 3.54 2.07 37.16
C ILE A 192 4.57 2.16 38.28
N LYS A 193 5.84 1.87 37.99
CA LYS A 193 6.94 1.98 38.98
C LYS A 193 7.12 3.40 39.51
N SER A 194 6.87 4.41 38.67
CA SER A 194 6.96 5.82 39.10
C SER A 194 5.79 6.24 40.01
N GLN A 195 4.63 5.58 39.90
CA GLN A 195 3.45 5.86 40.73
C GLN A 195 3.43 5.05 42.04
N GLY A 196 4.15 3.94 42.11
CA GLY A 196 4.30 3.11 43.30
C GLY A 196 5.34 3.71 44.25
N LYS A 197 4.87 4.49 45.21
CA LYS A 197 5.64 4.84 46.42
C LYS A 197 5.29 3.88 47.52
#